data_39e8b7056300a09ff421ab7a2734618a
#
_entry.id   39e8b7056300a09ff421ab7a2734618a
#
_cell.length_a   1.000
_cell.length_b   1.000
_cell.length_c   1.000
_cell.angle_alpha   90.00
_cell.angle_beta   90.00
_cell.angle_gamma   90.00
#
_symmetry.space_group_name_H-M   'P 1'
#
loop_
_entity.id
_entity.type
_entity.pdbx_description
1 polymer ?
#
loop_
_entity_poly.entity_id
_entity_poly.type
_entity_poly.pdbx_seq_one_letter_code
_entity_poly.pdbx_strand_id
1 'polypeptide(L)'
;MLRILIADDHEFIRKGLRQILTEAFSSVYVGEAEDTDTLTTMVFSEHWNLVITDISMPGKGGLDALKSIKQQLPEMPVLVLSIYPEDQFAMRVLHAGASGYLNKDAAPEMLIK
;
A
#
# COMPACT_ATOMS: atom_id res chain seq x y z
N MET A 1 -1.45 15.26 11.78
CA MET A 1 -0.74 14.99 10.51
C MET A 1 -1.11 13.60 10.01
N LEU A 2 -1.48 13.51 8.75
CA LEU A 2 -1.79 12.24 8.11
C LEU A 2 -0.49 11.48 7.83
N ARG A 3 -0.45 10.21 8.18
CA ARG A 3 0.74 9.36 7.99
C ARG A 3 0.38 8.22 7.04
N ILE A 4 1.07 8.17 5.90
CA ILE A 4 0.82 7.19 4.85
C ILE A 4 2.12 6.44 4.55
N LEU A 5 2.05 5.11 4.56
CA LEU A 5 3.19 4.26 4.22
C LEU A 5 2.99 3.70 2.81
N ILE A 6 3.96 3.90 1.95
CA ILE A 6 3.96 3.38 0.58
C ILE A 6 4.98 2.26 0.48
N ALA A 7 4.55 1.09 0.02
CA ALA A 7 5.43 -0.06 -0.17
C ALA A 7 5.40 -0.51 -1.62
N ASP A 8 6.54 -0.43 -2.30
CA ASP A 8 6.71 -0.84 -3.69
C ASP A 8 8.20 -0.94 -3.97
N ASP A 9 8.62 -1.96 -4.70
CA ASP A 9 10.03 -2.12 -5.06
C ASP A 9 10.44 -1.24 -6.23
N HIS A 10 9.50 -0.53 -6.85
CA HIS A 10 9.77 0.40 -7.94
C HIS A 10 9.89 1.83 -7.40
N GLU A 11 11.09 2.37 -7.37
CA GLU A 11 11.33 3.72 -6.85
C GLU A 11 10.51 4.77 -7.60
N PHE A 12 10.36 4.60 -8.91
CA PHE A 12 9.59 5.55 -9.73
C PHE A 12 8.14 5.64 -9.27
N ILE A 13 7.53 4.50 -8.97
CA ILE A 13 6.14 4.45 -8.48
C ILE A 13 6.06 5.13 -7.12
N ARG A 14 7.00 4.83 -6.20
CA ARG A 14 6.99 5.45 -4.87
C ARG A 14 7.11 6.97 -4.96
N LYS A 15 8.01 7.47 -5.81
CA LYS A 15 8.19 8.92 -5.98
C LYS A 15 6.95 9.58 -6.54
N GLY A 16 6.32 8.95 -7.53
CA GLY A 16 5.09 9.48 -8.12
C GLY A 16 3.96 9.57 -7.11
N LEU A 17 3.75 8.50 -6.34
CA LEU A 17 2.73 8.50 -5.30
C LEU A 17 3.02 9.51 -4.21
N ARG A 18 4.28 9.62 -3.77
CA ARG A 18 4.66 10.61 -2.76
C ARG A 18 4.34 12.02 -3.24
N GLN A 19 4.66 12.34 -4.48
CA GLN A 19 4.38 13.67 -5.03
C GLN A 19 2.89 13.96 -5.04
N ILE A 20 2.09 13.01 -5.52
CA ILE A 20 0.63 13.16 -5.57
C ILE A 20 0.06 13.38 -4.18
N LEU A 21 0.49 12.60 -3.20
CA LEU A 21 -0.01 12.72 -1.84
C LEU A 21 0.39 14.03 -1.18
N THR A 22 1.64 14.48 -1.39
CA THR A 22 2.09 15.74 -0.82
C THR A 22 1.42 16.95 -1.46
N GLU A 23 1.00 16.84 -2.71
CA GLU A 23 0.23 17.90 -3.37
C GLU A 23 -1.24 17.89 -2.96
N ALA A 24 -1.80 16.71 -2.71
CA ALA A 24 -3.22 16.56 -2.38
C ALA A 24 -3.54 16.92 -0.93
N PHE A 25 -2.62 16.72 -0.01
CA PHE A 25 -2.85 16.92 1.42
C PHE A 25 -1.88 17.97 1.96
N SER A 26 -2.41 18.94 2.70
CA SER A 26 -1.60 20.04 3.22
C SER A 26 -0.64 19.62 4.32
N SER A 27 -0.93 18.51 5.01
CA SER A 27 -0.08 18.02 6.09
C SER A 27 -0.06 16.49 6.01
N VAL A 28 0.99 15.94 5.41
CA VAL A 28 1.14 14.49 5.27
C VAL A 28 2.59 14.09 5.48
N TYR A 29 2.78 12.98 6.22
CA TYR A 29 4.07 12.31 6.32
C TYR A 29 4.01 11.04 5.50
N VAL A 30 4.95 10.85 4.58
CA VAL A 30 5.00 9.69 3.71
C VAL A 30 6.23 8.88 4.02
N GLY A 31 6.04 7.62 4.46
CA GLY A 31 7.10 6.66 4.61
C GLY A 31 7.17 5.76 3.39
N GLU A 32 8.32 5.14 3.16
CA GLU A 32 8.52 4.26 2.01
C GLU A 32 9.18 2.96 2.44
N ALA A 33 8.72 1.85 1.84
CA ALA A 33 9.32 0.53 2.00
C ALA A 33 9.48 -0.10 0.62
N GLU A 34 10.56 -0.85 0.42
CA GLU A 34 10.84 -1.45 -0.89
C GLU A 34 10.72 -2.98 -0.87
N ASP A 35 10.44 -3.58 0.28
CA ASP A 35 10.22 -5.02 0.41
C ASP A 35 9.24 -5.30 1.54
N THR A 36 8.80 -6.56 1.63
CA THR A 36 7.79 -6.94 2.62
C THR A 36 8.32 -6.93 4.05
N ASP A 37 9.59 -7.20 4.26
CA ASP A 37 10.18 -7.17 5.60
C ASP A 37 10.23 -5.75 6.15
N THR A 38 10.66 -4.80 5.33
CA THR A 38 10.66 -3.39 5.70
C THR A 38 9.24 -2.89 5.95
N LEU A 39 8.31 -3.28 5.06
CA LEU A 39 6.89 -2.92 5.20
C LEU A 39 6.34 -3.37 6.54
N THR A 40 6.48 -4.65 6.88
CA THR A 40 5.92 -5.17 8.13
C THR A 40 6.60 -4.57 9.34
N THR A 41 7.91 -4.36 9.29
CA THR A 41 8.63 -3.71 10.39
C THR A 41 8.10 -2.31 10.64
N MET A 42 7.91 -1.52 9.59
CA MET A 42 7.42 -0.14 9.73
C MET A 42 5.96 -0.10 10.18
N VAL A 43 5.12 -1.00 9.66
CA VAL A 43 3.71 -1.02 10.04
C VAL A 43 3.54 -1.30 11.53
N PHE A 44 4.34 -2.22 12.07
CA PHE A 44 4.18 -2.63 13.47
C PHE A 44 4.97 -1.77 14.46
N SER A 45 5.93 -0.96 14.00
CA SER A 45 6.73 -0.13 14.88
C SER A 45 6.29 1.33 14.94
N GLU A 46 5.44 1.78 14.01
CA GLU A 46 4.99 3.16 13.94
C GLU A 46 3.50 3.21 13.69
N HIS A 47 2.91 4.36 13.97
CA HIS A 47 1.49 4.59 13.71
C HIS A 47 1.29 5.08 12.27
N TRP A 48 0.34 4.48 11.54
CA TRP A 48 -0.01 4.87 10.18
C TRP A 48 -1.51 5.04 10.05
N ASN A 49 -1.94 5.95 9.18
CA ASN A 49 -3.35 6.16 8.86
C ASN A 49 -3.77 5.34 7.64
N LEU A 50 -2.84 5.04 6.75
CA LEU A 50 -3.10 4.29 5.52
C LEU A 50 -1.82 3.61 5.07
N VAL A 51 -1.95 2.39 4.57
CA VAL A 51 -0.85 1.67 3.91
C VAL A 51 -1.24 1.45 2.46
N ILE A 52 -0.36 1.86 1.54
CA ILE A 52 -0.50 1.58 0.11
C ILE A 52 0.63 0.63 -0.27
N THR A 53 0.29 -0.58 -0.67
CA THR A 53 1.32 -1.59 -0.93
C THR A 53 1.14 -2.28 -2.27
N ASP A 54 2.25 -2.53 -2.93
CA ASP A 54 2.32 -3.42 -4.08
C ASP A 54 2.17 -4.87 -3.59
N ILE A 55 1.47 -5.68 -4.37
CA ILE A 55 1.29 -7.09 -4.05
C ILE A 55 2.50 -7.94 -4.45
N SER A 56 3.32 -7.45 -5.38
CA SER A 56 4.44 -8.19 -5.97
C SER A 56 5.79 -7.58 -5.58
N MET A 57 6.16 -7.69 -4.31
CA MET A 57 7.44 -7.20 -3.81
C MET A 57 8.35 -8.35 -3.40
N PRO A 58 9.69 -8.14 -3.35
CA PRO A 58 10.60 -9.11 -2.76
C PRO A 58 10.25 -9.40 -1.30
N GLY A 59 10.51 -10.62 -0.87
CA GLY A 59 10.24 -11.07 0.49
C GLY A 59 9.20 -12.17 0.49
N LYS A 60 8.39 -12.21 1.56
CA LYS A 60 7.41 -13.30 1.76
C LYS A 60 6.21 -13.23 0.84
N GLY A 61 6.10 -12.20 0.03
CA GLY A 61 4.94 -12.01 -0.82
C GLY A 61 3.97 -11.01 -0.24
N GLY A 62 3.38 -10.20 -1.13
CA GLY A 62 2.50 -9.10 -0.73
C GLY A 62 1.22 -9.59 -0.08
N LEU A 63 0.66 -10.69 -0.56
CA LEU A 63 -0.58 -11.23 0.01
C LEU A 63 -0.38 -11.72 1.43
N ASP A 64 0.74 -12.40 1.71
CA ASP A 64 1.05 -12.84 3.07
C ASP A 64 1.30 -11.66 4.00
N ALA A 65 1.98 -10.63 3.53
CA ALA A 65 2.19 -9.42 4.31
C ALA A 65 0.85 -8.74 4.63
N LEU A 66 -0.04 -8.65 3.66
CA LEU A 66 -1.38 -8.09 3.85
C LEU A 66 -2.14 -8.87 4.93
N LYS A 67 -2.13 -10.19 4.84
CA LYS A 67 -2.82 -11.04 5.83
C LYS A 67 -2.26 -10.82 7.22
N SER A 68 -0.94 -10.74 7.36
CA SER A 68 -0.29 -10.51 8.64
C SER A 68 -0.68 -9.16 9.23
N ILE A 69 -0.69 -8.12 8.41
CA ILE A 69 -1.07 -6.78 8.85
C ILE A 69 -2.52 -6.76 9.32
N LYS A 70 -3.42 -7.33 8.55
CA LYS A 70 -4.85 -7.33 8.89
C LYS A 70 -5.17 -8.21 10.09
N GLN A 71 -4.37 -9.26 10.32
CA GLN A 71 -4.55 -10.12 11.49
C GLN A 71 -4.23 -9.38 12.79
N GLN A 72 -3.17 -8.57 12.79
CA GLN A 72 -2.74 -7.84 13.99
C GLN A 72 -3.34 -6.45 14.08
N LEU A 73 -3.63 -5.81 12.96
CA LEU A 73 -4.20 -4.47 12.88
C LEU A 73 -5.45 -4.50 11.99
N PRO A 74 -6.55 -5.11 12.46
CA PRO A 74 -7.72 -5.34 11.60
C PRO A 74 -8.39 -4.06 11.11
N GLU A 75 -8.18 -2.94 11.76
CA GLU A 75 -8.77 -1.67 11.36
C GLU A 75 -7.86 -0.82 10.47
N MET A 76 -6.62 -1.27 10.23
CA MET A 76 -5.69 -0.52 9.38
C MET A 76 -6.15 -0.56 7.93
N PRO A 77 -6.43 0.59 7.30
CA PRO A 77 -6.76 0.61 5.87
C PRO A 77 -5.53 0.25 5.04
N VAL A 78 -5.67 -0.72 4.16
CA VAL A 78 -4.61 -1.12 3.24
C VAL A 78 -5.14 -1.09 1.83
N LEU A 79 -4.52 -0.26 0.99
CA LEU A 79 -4.83 -0.16 -0.43
C LEU A 79 -3.76 -0.94 -1.19
N VAL A 80 -4.18 -1.86 -2.05
CA VAL A 80 -3.25 -2.72 -2.79
C VAL A 80 -3.12 -2.24 -4.22
N LEU A 81 -1.87 -2.14 -4.68
CA LEU A 81 -1.54 -1.84 -6.06
C LEU A 81 -1.04 -3.09 -6.76
N SER A 82 -1.37 -3.25 -8.05
CA SER A 82 -0.89 -4.40 -8.82
C SER A 82 -0.89 -4.09 -10.31
N ILE A 83 -0.02 -4.77 -11.05
CA ILE A 83 -0.04 -4.76 -12.50
C ILE A 83 -1.04 -5.78 -13.06
N TYR A 84 -1.58 -6.66 -12.22
CA TYR A 84 -2.51 -7.70 -12.64
C TYR A 84 -3.92 -7.15 -12.84
N PRO A 85 -4.72 -7.75 -13.75
CA PRO A 85 -6.11 -7.34 -13.92
C PRO A 85 -6.93 -7.48 -12.64
N GLU A 86 -7.83 -6.53 -12.42
CA GLU A 86 -8.64 -6.49 -11.21
C GLU A 86 -9.53 -7.71 -11.04
N ASP A 87 -10.10 -8.20 -12.14
CA ASP A 87 -11.07 -9.29 -12.09
C ASP A 87 -10.49 -10.62 -11.59
N GLN A 88 -9.18 -10.82 -11.76
CA GLN A 88 -8.54 -12.07 -11.33
C GLN A 88 -7.96 -12.01 -9.93
N PHE A 89 -7.44 -10.87 -9.53
CA PHE A 89 -6.71 -10.75 -8.28
C PHE A 89 -7.45 -9.99 -7.20
N ALA A 90 -8.37 -9.09 -7.59
CA ALA A 90 -9.05 -8.21 -6.66
C ALA A 90 -9.80 -8.99 -5.59
N MET A 91 -10.50 -10.05 -5.96
CA MET A 91 -11.27 -10.84 -5.00
C MET A 91 -10.38 -11.48 -3.94
N ARG A 92 -9.22 -12.02 -4.35
CA ARG A 92 -8.30 -12.63 -3.39
C ARG A 92 -7.73 -11.61 -2.42
N VAL A 93 -7.40 -10.42 -2.93
CA VAL A 93 -6.84 -9.34 -2.13
C VAL A 93 -7.89 -8.80 -1.16
N LEU A 94 -9.12 -8.60 -1.61
CA LEU A 94 -10.20 -8.12 -0.77
C LEU A 94 -10.57 -9.14 0.31
N HIS A 95 -10.58 -10.43 -0.03
CA HIS A 95 -10.81 -11.49 0.96
C HIS A 95 -9.70 -11.54 2.02
N ALA A 96 -8.50 -11.12 1.67
CA ALA A 96 -7.39 -11.04 2.63
C ALA A 96 -7.48 -9.81 3.53
N GLY A 97 -8.45 -8.94 3.29
CA GLY A 97 -8.71 -7.80 4.17
C GLY A 97 -8.33 -6.43 3.62
N ALA A 98 -7.91 -6.34 2.36
CA ALA A 98 -7.58 -5.03 1.77
C ALA A 98 -8.82 -4.15 1.68
N SER A 99 -8.61 -2.84 1.89
CA SER A 99 -9.68 -1.84 1.78
C SER A 99 -9.99 -1.49 0.33
N GLY A 100 -9.04 -1.73 -0.58
CA GLY A 100 -9.23 -1.47 -2.00
C GLY A 100 -8.13 -2.10 -2.82
N TYR A 101 -8.33 -2.11 -4.13
CA TYR A 101 -7.40 -2.68 -5.09
C TYR A 101 -7.33 -1.77 -6.30
N LEU A 102 -6.13 -1.34 -6.68
CA LEU A 102 -5.93 -0.47 -7.85
C LEU A 102 -4.89 -1.06 -8.79
N ASN A 103 -5.12 -0.89 -10.08
CA ASN A 103 -4.11 -1.20 -11.08
C ASN A 103 -3.05 -0.09 -11.05
N LYS A 104 -1.78 -0.46 -11.13
CA LYS A 104 -0.67 0.49 -11.07
C LYS A 104 -0.74 1.58 -12.15
N ASP A 105 -1.23 1.23 -13.33
CA ASP A 105 -1.32 2.20 -14.43
C ASP A 105 -2.32 3.32 -14.14
N ALA A 106 -3.36 3.04 -13.35
CA ALA A 106 -4.40 4.01 -13.03
C ALA A 106 -4.27 4.58 -11.62
N ALA A 107 -3.40 4.03 -10.77
CA ALA A 107 -3.35 4.37 -9.35
C ALA A 107 -3.16 5.86 -9.07
N PRO A 108 -2.27 6.59 -9.75
CA PRO A 108 -2.07 8.01 -9.43
C PRO A 108 -3.34 8.85 -9.58
N GLU A 109 -4.17 8.56 -10.59
CA GLU A 109 -5.42 9.28 -10.80
C GLU A 109 -6.51 8.85 -9.84
N MET A 110 -6.64 7.53 -9.63
CA MET A 110 -7.68 6.97 -8.79
C MET A 110 -7.47 7.27 -7.30
N LEU A 111 -6.22 7.44 -6.89
CA LEU A 111 -5.87 7.65 -5.50
C LEU A 111 -6.47 8.94 -4.93
N ILE A 112 -6.57 9.98 -5.74
CA ILE A 112 -7.06 11.28 -5.32
C ILE A 112 -8.59 11.37 -5.39
N LYS A 113 -9.19 10.55 -6.21
CA LYS A 113 -10.64 10.50 -6.34
C LYS A 113 -11.23 9.59 -5.27
#